data_c765d624bcde291e25cb85f6833d8911
#
_entry.id   c765d624bcde291e25cb85f6833d8911
#
_cell.length_a   1.000
_cell.length_b   1.000
_cell.length_c   1.000
_cell.angle_alpha   90.00
_cell.angle_beta   90.00
_cell.angle_gamma   90.00
#
_symmetry.space_group_name_H-M   'P 1'
#
loop_
_entity.id
_entity.type
_entity.pdbx_description
1 polymer ?
#
loop_
_entity_poly.entity_id
_entity_poly.type
_entity_poly.pdbx_seq_one_letter_code
_entity_poly.pdbx_strand_id
1 'polypeptide(L)'
;RYRLNGLNFFATNFLVDEQTNRSGQLFFKYDHFGLSFRDFDNYLPGKDLRVTIRKGSLSTVNGSFRLQDVTLAAKKDSIRFSTPLISLAGIRIPKNSIYQIGFDRFDLSDGDFSMSWGSDTTILRTESQKDIQLALENVFVDLKKKTFQLGDLQLQTKDIDIPLDNGFYRLKIGGLDLRKSGLRLDHVHLVSPYSKMEFAYKQPKHQDWFDVKVGNVRLNDVDIPGYFSTKELRVGGLWINDVLLQNLKNRKIPVEPHIVPMIYEGLQKAPVRFKIDTASVANFSVVYEELPVKGDKLGKLGKLYFTDMNGQFSGLTNIVSYPEQFIRLHADGNLMGSGHFTATWQLPVDSLYDRFLLDARLDSLDLLSLNEIIKPLAPAEVTSGWAQDVVFHMDASSRKGRIRLDFPYRKLKVALLKEKDGETTQKGFLSRLANLVLRDNNPAHPERKDSKLRKVDMEIVRDPYHSTFNYLWQMLRPALVESVGVSKKEQDAALKVAGFFTKVKRFFGLDKKKDKREEIDTNNKEIEPLKE
;
A
#
# COMPACT_ATOMS: atom_id res chain seq x y z
N ARG A 1 -5.43 -44.30 -9.05
CA ARG A 1 -6.67 -44.97 -9.52
C ARG A 1 -7.35 -44.03 -10.51
N TYR A 2 -7.70 -44.54 -11.68
CA TYR A 2 -8.40 -43.76 -12.71
C TYR A 2 -9.68 -44.49 -13.13
N ARG A 3 -10.69 -43.69 -13.50
CA ARG A 3 -11.92 -44.15 -14.14
C ARG A 3 -12.09 -43.36 -15.44
N LEU A 4 -12.43 -44.02 -16.52
CA LEU A 4 -12.77 -43.41 -17.80
C LEU A 4 -13.87 -44.24 -18.44
N ASN A 5 -15.00 -43.60 -18.76
CA ASN A 5 -16.12 -44.24 -19.41
C ASN A 5 -16.33 -43.65 -20.81
N GLY A 6 -17.01 -44.42 -21.69
CA GLY A 6 -17.47 -43.95 -22.99
C GLY A 6 -16.37 -43.38 -23.88
N LEU A 7 -15.19 -44.05 -23.87
CA LEU A 7 -14.08 -43.65 -24.75
C LEU A 7 -14.42 -44.02 -26.18
N ASN A 8 -14.46 -42.98 -27.03
CA ASN A 8 -14.59 -43.18 -28.47
C ASN A 8 -13.37 -42.54 -29.14
N PHE A 9 -12.84 -43.24 -30.12
CA PHE A 9 -11.72 -42.80 -30.95
C PHE A 9 -12.05 -43.03 -32.40
N PHE A 10 -11.74 -42.09 -33.28
CA PHE A 10 -11.73 -42.26 -34.70
C PHE A 10 -10.44 -41.69 -35.30
N ALA A 11 -9.95 -42.29 -36.36
CA ALA A 11 -8.84 -41.78 -37.14
C ALA A 11 -9.03 -42.12 -38.62
N THR A 12 -8.55 -41.24 -39.50
CA THR A 12 -8.49 -41.47 -40.95
C THR A 12 -7.04 -41.53 -41.36
N ASN A 13 -6.74 -42.45 -42.32
CA ASN A 13 -5.39 -42.72 -42.82
C ASN A 13 -4.38 -42.95 -41.68
N PHE A 14 -4.80 -43.77 -40.72
CA PHE A 14 -4.01 -44.12 -39.55
C PHE A 14 -2.88 -45.10 -39.94
N LEU A 15 -1.63 -44.73 -39.66
CA LEU A 15 -0.44 -45.54 -39.98
C LEU A 15 0.50 -45.57 -38.76
N VAL A 16 0.92 -46.77 -38.39
CA VAL A 16 2.01 -47.04 -37.45
C VAL A 16 3.09 -47.82 -38.19
N ASP A 17 4.29 -47.29 -38.29
CA ASP A 17 5.44 -47.92 -38.93
C ASP A 17 6.73 -47.60 -38.14
N GLU A 18 7.86 -48.15 -38.60
CA GLU A 18 9.16 -47.90 -37.96
C GLU A 18 9.56 -46.41 -38.00
N GLN A 19 9.07 -45.64 -38.98
CA GLN A 19 9.35 -44.20 -39.08
C GLN A 19 8.56 -43.37 -38.08
N THR A 20 7.44 -43.89 -37.59
CA THR A 20 6.61 -43.23 -36.57
C THR A 20 7.12 -43.47 -35.15
N ASN A 21 7.93 -44.51 -34.92
CA ASN A 21 8.46 -44.85 -33.58
C ASN A 21 9.76 -44.10 -33.28
N ARG A 22 9.73 -42.76 -33.35
CA ARG A 22 10.86 -41.89 -33.01
C ARG A 22 10.60 -41.10 -31.76
N SER A 23 11.64 -40.93 -30.93
CA SER A 23 11.54 -40.13 -29.73
C SER A 23 11.13 -38.66 -30.04
N GLY A 24 10.16 -38.15 -29.33
CA GLY A 24 9.69 -36.77 -29.48
C GLY A 24 8.64 -36.57 -30.58
N GLN A 25 8.14 -37.62 -31.19
CA GLN A 25 7.03 -37.59 -32.17
C GLN A 25 5.85 -38.43 -31.67
N LEU A 26 4.67 -38.21 -32.28
CA LEU A 26 3.57 -39.15 -32.11
C LEU A 26 3.94 -40.51 -32.72
N PHE A 27 3.61 -41.59 -32.06
CA PHE A 27 3.91 -42.95 -32.50
C PHE A 27 3.06 -43.42 -33.69
N PHE A 28 2.22 -42.52 -34.25
CA PHE A 28 1.36 -42.80 -35.39
C PHE A 28 1.23 -41.55 -36.30
N LYS A 29 0.97 -41.79 -37.58
CA LYS A 29 0.54 -40.78 -38.56
C LYS A 29 -0.97 -40.85 -38.74
N TYR A 30 -1.59 -39.75 -39.09
CA TYR A 30 -3.02 -39.63 -39.35
C TYR A 30 -3.27 -38.41 -40.23
N ASP A 31 -4.40 -38.40 -40.94
CA ASP A 31 -4.92 -37.19 -41.56
C ASP A 31 -5.83 -36.44 -40.57
N HIS A 32 -6.78 -37.18 -40.00
CA HIS A 32 -7.66 -36.66 -38.97
C HIS A 32 -7.84 -37.68 -37.86
N PHE A 33 -7.92 -37.20 -36.63
CA PHE A 33 -8.36 -38.02 -35.51
C PHE A 33 -9.27 -37.26 -34.57
N GLY A 34 -10.09 -37.99 -33.84
CA GLY A 34 -10.90 -37.45 -32.76
C GLY A 34 -10.96 -38.43 -31.61
N LEU A 35 -11.07 -37.83 -30.42
CA LEU A 35 -11.20 -38.53 -29.14
C LEU A 35 -12.35 -37.91 -28.39
N SER A 36 -13.24 -38.72 -27.83
CA SER A 36 -14.21 -38.27 -26.85
C SER A 36 -14.38 -39.26 -25.71
N PHE A 37 -14.72 -38.75 -24.56
CA PHE A 37 -14.90 -39.58 -23.35
C PHE A 37 -15.93 -38.95 -22.43
N ARG A 38 -16.40 -39.74 -21.45
CA ARG A 38 -17.27 -39.34 -20.37
C ARG A 38 -16.71 -39.82 -19.05
N ASP A 39 -17.08 -39.12 -17.94
CA ASP A 39 -16.84 -39.50 -16.57
C ASP A 39 -15.37 -39.86 -16.28
N PHE A 40 -14.47 -38.96 -16.66
CA PHE A 40 -13.06 -39.08 -16.28
C PHE A 40 -12.89 -38.69 -14.81
N ASP A 41 -12.27 -39.58 -14.04
CA ASP A 41 -11.94 -39.36 -12.63
C ASP A 41 -10.55 -39.96 -12.37
N ASN A 42 -9.60 -39.13 -12.06
CA ASN A 42 -8.22 -39.53 -11.80
C ASN A 42 -7.69 -38.89 -10.52
N TYR A 43 -7.10 -39.68 -9.66
CA TYR A 43 -6.38 -39.22 -8.48
C TYR A 43 -4.89 -39.44 -8.64
N LEU A 44 -4.10 -38.38 -8.47
CA LEU A 44 -2.64 -38.34 -8.56
C LEU A 44 -2.04 -38.28 -7.14
N PRO A 45 -1.68 -39.41 -6.53
CA PRO A 45 -1.29 -39.48 -5.10
C PRO A 45 -0.08 -38.61 -4.78
N GLY A 46 0.94 -38.60 -5.65
CA GLY A 46 2.17 -37.82 -5.44
C GLY A 46 1.97 -36.29 -5.40
N LYS A 47 0.81 -35.81 -5.86
CA LYS A 47 0.42 -34.38 -5.86
C LYS A 47 -0.81 -34.12 -4.98
N ASP A 48 -1.40 -35.17 -4.39
CA ASP A 48 -2.69 -35.12 -3.71
C ASP A 48 -3.74 -34.31 -4.51
N LEU A 49 -3.84 -34.64 -5.81
CA LEU A 49 -4.68 -33.94 -6.79
C LEU A 49 -5.67 -34.92 -7.40
N ARG A 50 -6.96 -34.59 -7.31
CA ARG A 50 -8.04 -35.26 -8.02
C ARG A 50 -8.51 -34.40 -9.18
N VAL A 51 -8.69 -35.00 -10.34
CA VAL A 51 -9.21 -34.39 -11.56
C VAL A 51 -10.47 -35.12 -11.98
N THR A 52 -11.59 -34.43 -12.08
CA THR A 52 -12.84 -34.98 -12.62
C THR A 52 -13.31 -34.16 -13.81
N ILE A 53 -13.79 -34.83 -14.87
CA ILE A 53 -14.30 -34.22 -16.09
C ILE A 53 -15.53 -35.03 -16.52
N ARG A 54 -16.70 -34.38 -16.67
CA ARG A 54 -17.90 -35.07 -17.11
C ARG A 54 -17.87 -35.46 -18.58
N LYS A 55 -17.39 -34.56 -19.45
CA LYS A 55 -17.22 -34.86 -20.90
C LYS A 55 -15.94 -34.22 -21.41
N GLY A 56 -15.25 -34.93 -22.28
CA GLY A 56 -14.11 -34.40 -23.02
C GLY A 56 -14.20 -34.77 -24.50
N SER A 57 -13.76 -33.87 -25.36
CA SER A 57 -13.62 -34.12 -26.78
C SER A 57 -12.45 -33.37 -27.38
N LEU A 58 -11.75 -34.05 -28.31
CA LEU A 58 -10.68 -33.51 -29.14
C LEU A 58 -10.99 -33.87 -30.57
N SER A 59 -10.86 -32.92 -31.48
CA SER A 59 -11.03 -33.18 -32.92
C SER A 59 -9.98 -32.39 -33.69
N THR A 60 -9.20 -33.08 -34.52
CA THR A 60 -8.25 -32.45 -35.44
C THR A 60 -8.90 -31.99 -36.73
N VAL A 61 -10.14 -32.43 -37.04
CA VAL A 61 -10.91 -31.97 -38.20
C VAL A 61 -11.19 -30.47 -38.12
N ASN A 62 -11.57 -29.99 -36.96
CA ASN A 62 -11.87 -28.59 -36.70
C ASN A 62 -10.87 -27.94 -35.71
N GLY A 63 -9.79 -28.64 -35.35
CA GLY A 63 -8.77 -28.14 -34.44
C GLY A 63 -9.34 -27.77 -33.05
N SER A 64 -10.33 -28.52 -32.55
CA SER A 64 -11.01 -28.16 -31.29
C SER A 64 -10.75 -29.16 -30.18
N PHE A 65 -10.69 -28.62 -28.96
CA PHE A 65 -10.68 -29.39 -27.71
C PHE A 65 -11.68 -28.76 -26.74
N ARG A 66 -12.49 -29.60 -26.11
CA ARG A 66 -13.49 -29.14 -25.14
C ARG A 66 -13.56 -30.08 -23.94
N LEU A 67 -13.60 -29.48 -22.75
CA LEU A 67 -13.87 -30.18 -21.49
C LEU A 67 -15.10 -29.53 -20.83
N GLN A 68 -16.01 -30.37 -20.36
CA GLN A 68 -17.22 -29.92 -19.67
C GLN A 68 -17.23 -30.42 -18.22
N ASP A 69 -17.66 -29.54 -17.32
CA ASP A 69 -17.74 -29.78 -15.88
C ASP A 69 -16.44 -30.34 -15.31
N VAL A 70 -15.40 -29.52 -15.43
CA VAL A 70 -14.07 -29.82 -14.92
C VAL A 70 -13.99 -29.46 -13.44
N THR A 71 -13.49 -30.36 -12.62
CA THR A 71 -13.13 -30.07 -11.24
C THR A 71 -11.72 -30.54 -10.93
N LEU A 72 -10.94 -29.69 -10.32
CA LEU A 72 -9.62 -29.96 -9.76
C LEU A 72 -9.74 -29.81 -8.24
N ALA A 73 -9.36 -30.84 -7.48
CA ALA A 73 -9.36 -30.78 -6.02
C ALA A 73 -8.02 -31.30 -5.49
N ALA A 74 -7.42 -30.56 -4.59
CA ALA A 74 -6.11 -30.85 -4.02
C ALA A 74 -6.11 -30.72 -2.50
N LYS A 75 -5.09 -31.26 -1.83
CA LYS A 75 -4.91 -31.22 -0.37
C LYS A 75 -6.18 -31.66 0.37
N LYS A 76 -6.68 -32.86 0.06
CA LYS A 76 -7.91 -33.44 0.62
C LYS A 76 -9.13 -32.51 0.45
N ASP A 77 -9.31 -31.99 -0.78
CA ASP A 77 -10.38 -31.06 -1.16
C ASP A 77 -10.32 -29.66 -0.51
N SER A 78 -9.27 -29.35 0.24
CA SER A 78 -9.09 -28.00 0.81
C SER A 78 -8.80 -26.91 -0.25
N ILE A 79 -8.36 -27.31 -1.44
CA ILE A 79 -8.21 -26.43 -2.61
C ILE A 79 -9.05 -27.03 -3.73
N ARG A 80 -10.02 -26.27 -4.24
CA ARG A 80 -10.90 -26.71 -5.32
C ARG A 80 -11.02 -25.65 -6.39
N PHE A 81 -10.97 -26.08 -7.63
CA PHE A 81 -11.31 -25.28 -8.81
C PHE A 81 -12.33 -26.05 -9.63
N SER A 82 -13.36 -25.37 -10.12
CA SER A 82 -14.37 -25.95 -11.01
C SER A 82 -14.75 -24.96 -12.11
N THR A 83 -15.09 -25.48 -13.27
CA THR A 83 -15.59 -24.68 -14.42
C THR A 83 -16.52 -25.53 -15.28
N PRO A 84 -17.63 -24.99 -15.76
CA PRO A 84 -18.53 -25.71 -16.65
C PRO A 84 -17.92 -25.97 -18.01
N LEU A 85 -16.99 -25.11 -18.49
CA LEU A 85 -16.43 -25.24 -19.81
C LEU A 85 -14.98 -24.75 -19.90
N ILE A 86 -14.12 -25.60 -20.47
CA ILE A 86 -12.82 -25.22 -21.04
C ILE A 86 -12.85 -25.56 -22.52
N SER A 87 -12.48 -24.63 -23.38
CA SER A 87 -12.38 -24.87 -24.82
C SER A 87 -11.10 -24.31 -25.41
N LEU A 88 -10.54 -25.05 -26.41
CA LEU A 88 -9.48 -24.57 -27.27
C LEU A 88 -9.95 -24.71 -28.74
N ALA A 89 -9.58 -23.74 -29.55
CA ALA A 89 -9.82 -23.73 -30.98
C ALA A 89 -8.51 -23.49 -31.75
N GLY A 90 -8.44 -23.98 -32.97
CA GLY A 90 -7.28 -23.81 -33.83
C GLY A 90 -6.02 -24.53 -33.32
N ILE A 91 -6.17 -25.71 -32.74
CA ILE A 91 -5.04 -26.46 -32.18
C ILE A 91 -4.08 -26.85 -33.28
N ARG A 92 -2.81 -26.54 -33.11
CA ARG A 92 -1.70 -26.85 -34.01
C ARG A 92 -0.61 -27.59 -33.24
N ILE A 93 -0.43 -28.86 -33.57
CA ILE A 93 0.66 -29.69 -33.04
C ILE A 93 1.57 -30.02 -34.24
N PRO A 94 2.81 -29.52 -34.28
CA PRO A 94 3.73 -29.85 -35.35
C PRO A 94 3.98 -31.37 -35.46
N LYS A 95 3.91 -31.93 -36.66
CA LYS A 95 4.06 -33.38 -36.88
C LYS A 95 5.39 -33.96 -36.40
N ASN A 96 6.41 -33.10 -36.26
CA ASN A 96 7.77 -33.50 -35.90
C ASN A 96 8.16 -33.15 -34.44
N SER A 97 7.23 -32.68 -33.62
CA SER A 97 7.51 -32.35 -32.22
C SER A 97 6.26 -32.43 -31.36
N ILE A 98 6.29 -33.25 -30.33
CA ILE A 98 5.27 -33.29 -29.25
C ILE A 98 5.50 -32.22 -28.16
N TYR A 99 6.62 -31.49 -28.23
CA TYR A 99 6.99 -30.47 -27.27
C TYR A 99 6.47 -29.07 -27.64
N GLN A 100 5.86 -28.95 -28.81
CA GLN A 100 5.33 -27.69 -29.32
C GLN A 100 3.83 -27.81 -29.52
N ILE A 101 3.10 -26.82 -29.00
CA ILE A 101 1.65 -26.71 -29.19
C ILE A 101 1.29 -25.24 -29.42
N GLY A 102 0.46 -25.02 -30.42
CA GLY A 102 -0.17 -23.73 -30.67
C GLY A 102 -1.68 -23.87 -30.66
N PHE A 103 -2.38 -22.80 -30.34
CA PHE A 103 -3.82 -22.69 -30.50
C PHE A 103 -4.22 -21.24 -30.76
N ASP A 104 -5.32 -21.06 -31.50
CA ASP A 104 -5.79 -19.74 -31.84
C ASP A 104 -6.53 -19.11 -30.66
N ARG A 105 -7.31 -19.93 -29.92
CA ARG A 105 -8.09 -19.46 -28.80
C ARG A 105 -8.24 -20.51 -27.69
N PHE A 106 -8.07 -20.09 -26.47
CA PHE A 106 -8.44 -20.81 -25.24
C PHE A 106 -9.49 -19.99 -24.50
N ASP A 107 -10.57 -20.63 -24.07
CA ASP A 107 -11.60 -20.03 -23.21
C ASP A 107 -11.85 -20.92 -22.00
N LEU A 108 -11.94 -20.28 -20.85
CA LEU A 108 -12.44 -20.82 -19.60
C LEU A 108 -13.56 -19.90 -19.11
N SER A 109 -14.74 -20.45 -18.94
CA SER A 109 -15.94 -19.70 -18.56
C SER A 109 -16.43 -20.11 -17.18
N ASP A 110 -16.90 -19.14 -16.41
CA ASP A 110 -17.56 -19.33 -15.12
C ASP A 110 -16.78 -20.23 -14.17
N GLY A 111 -15.46 -19.97 -14.07
CA GLY A 111 -14.58 -20.68 -13.17
C GLY A 111 -14.85 -20.29 -11.71
N ASP A 112 -14.95 -21.31 -10.85
CA ASP A 112 -15.07 -21.13 -9.40
C ASP A 112 -13.82 -21.70 -8.73
N PHE A 113 -13.19 -20.90 -7.88
CA PHE A 113 -12.06 -21.31 -7.06
C PHE A 113 -12.44 -21.21 -5.59
N SER A 114 -12.07 -22.19 -4.80
CA SER A 114 -12.22 -22.13 -3.34
C SER A 114 -11.00 -22.72 -2.63
N MET A 115 -10.68 -22.15 -1.48
CA MET A 115 -9.64 -22.63 -0.60
C MET A 115 -10.15 -22.63 0.84
N SER A 116 -9.96 -23.75 1.52
CA SER A 116 -10.39 -23.98 2.91
C SER A 116 -9.19 -24.24 3.79
N TRP A 117 -9.21 -23.69 5.00
CA TRP A 117 -8.22 -23.91 6.03
C TRP A 117 -8.89 -24.53 7.26
N GLY A 118 -8.22 -25.48 7.89
CA GLY A 118 -8.72 -26.13 9.11
C GLY A 118 -7.94 -27.38 9.42
N SER A 119 -8.37 -28.10 10.46
CA SER A 119 -7.90 -29.44 10.76
C SER A 119 -8.69 -30.47 9.93
N ASP A 120 -8.22 -31.73 9.89
CA ASP A 120 -8.91 -32.84 9.21
C ASP A 120 -10.37 -33.06 9.67
N THR A 121 -10.75 -32.51 10.82
CA THR A 121 -12.09 -32.67 11.42
C THR A 121 -12.92 -31.38 11.47
N THR A 122 -12.30 -30.22 11.26
CA THR A 122 -13.00 -28.91 11.35
C THR A 122 -12.49 -27.94 10.30
N ILE A 123 -13.38 -27.53 9.40
CA ILE A 123 -13.11 -26.41 8.47
C ILE A 123 -13.30 -25.12 9.26
N LEU A 124 -12.20 -24.40 9.50
CA LEU A 124 -12.23 -23.13 10.22
C LEU A 124 -12.59 -21.96 9.32
N ARG A 125 -12.26 -22.04 8.01
CA ARG A 125 -12.45 -20.95 7.06
C ARG A 125 -12.47 -21.47 5.63
N THR A 126 -13.35 -20.91 4.80
CA THR A 126 -13.38 -21.12 3.35
C THR A 126 -13.39 -19.76 2.64
N GLU A 127 -12.52 -19.60 1.68
CA GLU A 127 -12.50 -18.45 0.77
C GLU A 127 -12.82 -18.95 -0.64
N SER A 128 -13.61 -18.18 -1.37
CA SER A 128 -14.00 -18.55 -2.73
C SER A 128 -14.00 -17.35 -3.66
N GLN A 129 -13.63 -17.62 -4.91
CA GLN A 129 -13.72 -16.69 -6.03
C GLN A 129 -14.57 -17.32 -7.12
N LYS A 130 -15.58 -16.61 -7.58
CA LYS A 130 -16.54 -17.09 -8.59
C LYS A 130 -16.45 -16.27 -9.87
N ASP A 131 -17.14 -16.75 -10.90
CA ASP A 131 -17.27 -16.06 -12.18
C ASP A 131 -15.92 -15.71 -12.81
N ILE A 132 -14.91 -16.59 -12.70
CA ILE A 132 -13.60 -16.40 -13.34
C ILE A 132 -13.76 -16.69 -14.82
N GLN A 133 -13.39 -15.71 -15.65
CA GLN A 133 -13.37 -15.82 -17.10
C GLN A 133 -11.96 -15.59 -17.61
N LEU A 134 -11.42 -16.52 -18.38
CA LEU A 134 -10.10 -16.42 -18.97
C LEU A 134 -10.16 -16.74 -20.46
N ALA A 135 -9.71 -15.80 -21.27
CA ALA A 135 -9.48 -16.01 -22.69
C ALA A 135 -8.00 -15.73 -23.04
N LEU A 136 -7.41 -16.61 -23.85
CA LEU A 136 -6.06 -16.43 -24.40
C LEU A 136 -6.16 -16.60 -25.92
N GLU A 137 -5.45 -15.75 -26.68
CA GLU A 137 -5.46 -15.81 -28.13
C GLU A 137 -4.05 -15.94 -28.70
N ASN A 138 -3.93 -16.66 -29.82
CA ASN A 138 -2.69 -16.86 -30.56
C ASN A 138 -1.53 -17.31 -29.67
N VAL A 139 -1.75 -18.40 -28.94
CA VAL A 139 -0.75 -18.97 -28.03
C VAL A 139 0.11 -19.99 -28.77
N PHE A 140 1.41 -19.92 -28.54
CA PHE A 140 2.37 -20.92 -28.94
C PHE A 140 3.32 -21.24 -27.79
N VAL A 141 3.45 -22.51 -27.44
CA VAL A 141 4.28 -23.00 -26.32
C VAL A 141 5.32 -23.96 -26.87
N ASP A 142 6.58 -23.76 -26.54
CA ASP A 142 7.67 -24.70 -26.74
C ASP A 142 8.18 -25.20 -25.38
N LEU A 143 7.75 -26.39 -25.00
CA LEU A 143 8.09 -27.01 -23.71
C LEU A 143 9.57 -27.36 -23.59
N LYS A 144 10.27 -27.64 -24.74
CA LYS A 144 11.69 -27.94 -24.74
C LYS A 144 12.53 -26.70 -24.49
N LYS A 145 12.19 -25.60 -25.14
CA LYS A 145 12.85 -24.30 -24.96
C LYS A 145 12.33 -23.52 -23.72
N LYS A 146 11.23 -23.96 -23.12
CA LYS A 146 10.53 -23.27 -22.02
C LYS A 146 10.13 -21.84 -22.42
N THR A 147 9.71 -21.64 -23.67
CA THR A 147 9.24 -20.37 -24.18
C THR A 147 7.76 -20.43 -24.53
N PHE A 148 7.08 -19.28 -24.40
CA PHE A 148 5.71 -19.15 -24.87
C PHE A 148 5.53 -17.80 -25.57
N GLN A 149 4.60 -17.77 -26.49
CA GLN A 149 4.13 -16.57 -27.17
C GLN A 149 2.65 -16.42 -26.90
N LEU A 150 2.21 -15.21 -26.69
CA LEU A 150 0.83 -14.87 -26.36
C LEU A 150 0.40 -13.67 -27.20
N GLY A 151 -0.61 -13.85 -28.03
CA GLY A 151 -1.20 -12.79 -28.84
C GLY A 151 -2.03 -11.83 -27.99
N ASP A 152 -3.04 -12.35 -27.30
CA ASP A 152 -3.88 -11.58 -26.38
C ASP A 152 -4.24 -12.39 -25.13
N LEU A 153 -4.58 -11.65 -24.06
CA LEU A 153 -4.97 -12.16 -22.75
C LEU A 153 -6.16 -11.34 -22.26
N GLN A 154 -7.18 -12.02 -21.77
CA GLN A 154 -8.26 -11.42 -21.01
C GLN A 154 -8.58 -12.30 -19.80
N LEU A 155 -8.44 -11.75 -18.60
CA LEU A 155 -8.89 -12.36 -17.33
C LEU A 155 -9.86 -11.40 -16.66
N GLN A 156 -11.07 -11.85 -16.41
CA GLN A 156 -12.08 -11.08 -15.72
C GLN A 156 -12.64 -11.88 -14.54
N THR A 157 -12.86 -11.18 -13.44
CA THR A 157 -13.58 -11.71 -12.29
C THR A 157 -14.10 -10.55 -11.44
N LYS A 158 -15.01 -10.82 -10.52
CA LYS A 158 -15.62 -9.82 -9.64
C LYS A 158 -15.79 -10.36 -8.23
N ASP A 159 -16.11 -9.47 -7.31
CA ASP A 159 -16.39 -9.81 -5.91
C ASP A 159 -15.25 -10.60 -5.24
N ILE A 160 -13.99 -10.19 -5.53
CA ILE A 160 -12.81 -10.77 -4.90
C ILE A 160 -12.79 -10.35 -3.43
N ASP A 161 -12.57 -11.31 -2.52
CA ASP A 161 -12.47 -11.07 -1.09
C ASP A 161 -11.35 -11.92 -0.48
N ILE A 162 -10.20 -11.27 -0.23
CA ILE A 162 -8.96 -11.93 0.22
C ILE A 162 -8.66 -11.53 1.66
N PRO A 163 -8.51 -12.48 2.58
CA PRO A 163 -8.05 -12.21 3.93
C PRO A 163 -6.56 -11.88 3.95
N LEU A 164 -6.20 -10.86 4.68
CA LEU A 164 -4.83 -10.43 4.91
C LEU A 164 -4.53 -10.39 6.40
N ASP A 165 -3.25 -10.41 6.76
CA ASP A 165 -2.76 -10.26 8.13
C ASP A 165 -3.51 -11.18 9.12
N ASN A 166 -3.49 -12.49 8.85
CA ASN A 166 -4.20 -13.52 9.63
C ASN A 166 -5.69 -13.21 9.87
N GLY A 167 -6.33 -12.48 8.94
CA GLY A 167 -7.74 -12.11 9.00
C GLY A 167 -8.04 -10.81 9.74
N PHE A 168 -7.01 -10.06 10.15
CA PHE A 168 -7.21 -8.71 10.70
C PHE A 168 -7.63 -7.70 9.64
N TYR A 169 -7.36 -7.99 8.38
CA TYR A 169 -7.84 -7.22 7.23
C TYR A 169 -8.45 -8.12 6.16
N ARG A 170 -9.29 -7.54 5.34
CA ARG A 170 -9.81 -8.11 4.12
C ARG A 170 -9.60 -7.13 2.97
N LEU A 171 -9.03 -7.63 1.87
CA LEU A 171 -8.95 -6.91 0.61
C LEU A 171 -10.12 -7.34 -0.26
N LYS A 172 -11.04 -6.42 -0.51
CA LYS A 172 -12.19 -6.62 -1.41
C LYS A 172 -11.96 -5.87 -2.71
N ILE A 173 -12.28 -6.50 -3.84
CA ILE A 173 -12.18 -5.87 -5.16
C ILE A 173 -13.48 -6.20 -5.90
N GLY A 174 -14.27 -5.18 -6.23
CA GLY A 174 -15.56 -5.37 -6.89
C GLY A 174 -15.44 -5.88 -8.32
N GLY A 175 -14.38 -5.49 -9.05
CA GLY A 175 -14.11 -5.98 -10.38
C GLY A 175 -12.63 -5.99 -10.73
N LEU A 176 -12.18 -7.02 -11.46
CA LEU A 176 -10.86 -7.15 -12.05
C LEU A 176 -11.02 -7.42 -13.54
N ASP A 177 -10.37 -6.62 -14.38
CA ASP A 177 -10.21 -6.84 -15.81
C ASP A 177 -8.72 -6.70 -16.16
N LEU A 178 -8.05 -7.84 -16.41
CA LEU A 178 -6.68 -7.91 -16.86
C LEU A 178 -6.66 -8.22 -18.34
N ARG A 179 -6.00 -7.38 -19.12
CA ARG A 179 -5.76 -7.55 -20.57
C ARG A 179 -4.28 -7.48 -20.86
N LYS A 180 -3.89 -7.90 -22.04
CA LYS A 180 -2.49 -7.75 -22.51
C LYS A 180 -2.03 -6.29 -22.42
N SER A 181 -2.90 -5.32 -22.65
CA SER A 181 -2.61 -3.88 -22.61
C SER A 181 -2.60 -3.29 -21.21
N GLY A 182 -3.11 -3.98 -20.20
CA GLY A 182 -3.18 -3.41 -18.86
C GLY A 182 -4.11 -4.12 -17.89
N LEU A 183 -4.25 -3.52 -16.72
CA LEU A 183 -5.09 -3.99 -15.62
C LEU A 183 -6.04 -2.88 -15.17
N ARG A 184 -7.29 -3.24 -14.93
CA ARG A 184 -8.26 -2.39 -14.24
C ARG A 184 -8.80 -3.12 -13.01
N LEU A 185 -8.81 -2.41 -11.89
CA LEU A 185 -9.48 -2.83 -10.65
C LEU A 185 -10.53 -1.78 -10.29
N ASP A 186 -11.73 -2.22 -9.97
CA ASP A 186 -12.83 -1.35 -9.55
C ASP A 186 -13.24 -1.67 -8.12
N HIS A 187 -13.57 -0.61 -7.34
CA HIS A 187 -14.06 -0.70 -5.97
C HIS A 187 -13.13 -1.51 -5.05
N VAL A 188 -11.86 -1.10 -4.98
CA VAL A 188 -10.89 -1.73 -4.07
C VAL A 188 -11.11 -1.22 -2.64
N HIS A 189 -11.25 -2.13 -1.68
CA HIS A 189 -11.50 -1.80 -0.29
C HIS A 189 -10.68 -2.68 0.64
N LEU A 190 -9.70 -2.09 1.32
CA LEU A 190 -9.00 -2.72 2.43
C LEU A 190 -9.73 -2.35 3.72
N VAL A 191 -10.34 -3.32 4.39
CA VAL A 191 -11.17 -3.11 5.56
C VAL A 191 -10.87 -4.15 6.65
N SER A 192 -10.92 -3.72 7.91
CA SER A 192 -10.87 -4.64 9.04
C SER A 192 -12.28 -5.19 9.37
N PRO A 193 -12.43 -6.47 9.75
CA PRO A 193 -13.68 -6.99 10.29
C PRO A 193 -13.98 -6.44 11.70
N TYR A 194 -12.99 -5.85 12.37
CA TYR A 194 -13.13 -5.23 13.69
C TYR A 194 -13.40 -3.74 13.57
N SER A 195 -14.23 -3.20 14.48
CA SER A 195 -14.40 -1.75 14.58
C SER A 195 -13.07 -1.06 14.89
N LYS A 196 -12.95 0.20 14.50
CA LYS A 196 -11.72 0.97 14.72
C LYS A 196 -11.28 1.06 16.18
N MET A 197 -12.24 0.99 17.13
CA MET A 197 -11.93 1.05 18.58
C MET A 197 -11.51 -0.32 19.13
N GLU A 198 -12.04 -1.43 18.60
CA GLU A 198 -11.71 -2.78 19.07
C GLU A 198 -10.42 -3.31 18.47
N PHE A 199 -10.09 -2.91 17.24
CA PHE A 199 -8.98 -3.44 16.45
C PHE A 199 -7.67 -3.53 17.25
N ALA A 200 -7.27 -2.42 17.87
CA ALA A 200 -6.01 -2.33 18.59
C ALA A 200 -5.92 -3.29 19.80
N TYR A 201 -7.07 -3.60 20.45
CA TYR A 201 -7.11 -4.53 21.57
C TYR A 201 -7.18 -6.02 21.14
N LYS A 202 -7.49 -6.28 19.87
CA LYS A 202 -7.50 -7.63 19.30
C LYS A 202 -6.13 -8.06 18.80
N GLN A 203 -5.24 -7.12 18.53
CA GLN A 203 -3.90 -7.37 18.02
C GLN A 203 -2.95 -7.81 19.13
N PRO A 204 -2.06 -8.79 18.89
CA PRO A 204 -1.02 -9.18 19.84
C PRO A 204 0.04 -8.08 20.03
N LYS A 205 0.21 -7.21 19.02
CA LYS A 205 1.11 -6.05 19.02
C LYS A 205 0.35 -4.83 18.56
N HIS A 206 0.79 -3.64 19.02
CA HIS A 206 0.19 -2.39 18.57
C HIS A 206 0.31 -2.23 17.07
N GLN A 207 -0.81 -2.04 16.42
CA GLN A 207 -0.93 -1.66 15.01
C GLN A 207 -2.01 -0.60 14.88
N ASP A 208 -1.81 0.33 13.94
CA ASP A 208 -2.83 1.31 13.59
C ASP A 208 -3.96 0.63 12.80
N TRP A 209 -5.19 1.07 13.02
CA TRP A 209 -6.33 0.66 12.21
C TRP A 209 -6.39 1.46 10.92
N PHE A 210 -6.69 0.77 9.82
CA PHE A 210 -6.87 1.38 8.51
C PHE A 210 -8.20 0.94 7.89
N ASP A 211 -8.82 1.85 7.14
CA ASP A 211 -9.87 1.59 6.15
C ASP A 211 -9.48 2.37 4.89
N VAL A 212 -9.27 1.65 3.79
CA VAL A 212 -8.80 2.26 2.54
C VAL A 212 -9.75 1.89 1.41
N LYS A 213 -10.43 2.87 0.86
CA LYS A 213 -11.31 2.73 -0.31
C LYS A 213 -10.67 3.37 -1.51
N VAL A 214 -10.72 2.69 -2.65
CA VAL A 214 -10.25 3.20 -3.95
C VAL A 214 -11.33 2.93 -4.98
N GLY A 215 -11.76 3.96 -5.69
CA GLY A 215 -12.79 3.84 -6.72
C GLY A 215 -12.31 2.98 -7.88
N ASN A 216 -11.16 3.32 -8.45
CA ASN A 216 -10.54 2.51 -9.49
C ASN A 216 -9.01 2.64 -9.51
N VAL A 217 -8.36 1.56 -9.97
CA VAL A 217 -6.93 1.49 -10.29
C VAL A 217 -6.80 1.03 -11.73
N ARG A 218 -6.00 1.73 -12.54
CA ARG A 218 -5.72 1.38 -13.92
C ARG A 218 -4.22 1.36 -14.18
N LEU A 219 -3.74 0.26 -14.77
CA LEU A 219 -2.40 0.14 -15.33
C LEU A 219 -2.51 0.02 -16.85
N ASN A 220 -1.72 0.79 -17.58
CA ASN A 220 -1.63 0.69 -19.04
C ASN A 220 -0.19 0.35 -19.45
N ASP A 221 -0.06 -0.24 -20.64
CA ASP A 221 1.22 -0.60 -21.23
C ASP A 221 2.06 -1.47 -20.29
N VAL A 222 1.42 -2.52 -19.75
CA VAL A 222 2.07 -3.51 -18.87
C VAL A 222 2.84 -4.50 -19.73
N ASP A 223 4.17 -4.56 -19.56
CA ASP A 223 5.03 -5.52 -20.26
C ASP A 223 4.97 -6.91 -19.58
N ILE A 224 3.88 -7.64 -19.84
CA ILE A 224 3.68 -8.99 -19.30
C ILE A 224 4.76 -9.97 -19.79
N PRO A 225 5.09 -10.05 -21.10
CA PRO A 225 6.15 -10.94 -21.58
C PRO A 225 7.53 -10.61 -20.99
N GLY A 226 7.87 -9.32 -20.90
CA GLY A 226 9.10 -8.85 -20.28
C GLY A 226 9.20 -9.24 -18.81
N TYR A 227 8.10 -9.17 -18.05
CA TYR A 227 8.07 -9.62 -16.66
C TYR A 227 8.43 -11.10 -16.50
N PHE A 228 7.92 -11.98 -17.34
CA PHE A 228 8.26 -13.41 -17.27
C PHE A 228 9.74 -13.69 -17.57
N SER A 229 10.37 -12.89 -18.41
CA SER A 229 11.79 -13.05 -18.79
C SER A 229 12.74 -12.38 -17.80
N THR A 230 12.44 -11.15 -17.33
CA THR A 230 13.35 -10.31 -16.52
C THR A 230 13.00 -10.28 -15.04
N LYS A 231 11.77 -10.67 -14.66
CA LYS A 231 11.18 -10.49 -13.34
C LYS A 231 11.05 -9.00 -12.93
N GLU A 232 11.05 -8.11 -13.92
CA GLU A 232 10.83 -6.68 -13.75
C GLU A 232 9.48 -6.28 -14.34
N LEU A 233 8.59 -5.72 -13.52
CA LEU A 233 7.31 -5.20 -13.96
C LEU A 233 7.50 -3.80 -14.55
N ARG A 234 7.31 -3.66 -15.85
CA ARG A 234 7.35 -2.38 -16.55
C ARG A 234 5.94 -1.95 -16.93
N VAL A 235 5.60 -0.71 -16.60
CA VAL A 235 4.27 -0.14 -16.76
C VAL A 235 4.41 1.26 -17.34
N GLY A 236 3.73 1.57 -18.43
CA GLY A 236 3.72 2.92 -19.01
C GLY A 236 2.98 3.92 -18.12
N GLY A 237 1.81 3.52 -17.58
CA GLY A 237 1.02 4.40 -16.73
C GLY A 237 0.26 3.70 -15.62
N LEU A 238 0.16 4.38 -14.47
CA LEU A 238 -0.66 4.00 -13.31
C LEU A 238 -1.59 5.17 -12.96
N TRP A 239 -2.89 4.91 -12.89
CA TRP A 239 -3.91 5.87 -12.44
C TRP A 239 -4.70 5.29 -11.29
N ILE A 240 -4.80 6.05 -10.20
CA ILE A 240 -5.57 5.70 -9.01
C ILE A 240 -6.53 6.85 -8.74
N ASN A 241 -7.84 6.56 -8.63
CA ASN A 241 -8.85 7.59 -8.44
C ASN A 241 -9.77 7.29 -7.28
N ASP A 242 -10.30 8.37 -6.68
CA ASP A 242 -11.31 8.33 -5.61
C ASP A 242 -10.82 7.53 -4.40
N VAL A 243 -9.73 8.00 -3.79
CA VAL A 243 -9.11 7.35 -2.64
C VAL A 243 -9.59 7.99 -1.34
N LEU A 244 -10.09 7.18 -0.43
CA LEU A 244 -10.32 7.56 0.97
C LEU A 244 -9.50 6.64 1.87
N LEU A 245 -8.52 7.22 2.55
CA LEU A 245 -7.73 6.55 3.57
C LEU A 245 -8.15 7.06 4.94
N GLN A 246 -8.65 6.18 5.79
CA GLN A 246 -8.90 6.46 7.20
C GLN A 246 -7.91 5.69 8.07
N ASN A 247 -7.35 6.35 9.05
CA ASN A 247 -6.39 5.75 9.98
C ASN A 247 -6.74 6.14 11.41
N LEU A 248 -6.73 5.19 12.33
CA LEU A 248 -6.81 5.45 13.77
C LEU A 248 -5.57 4.93 14.48
N LYS A 249 -4.88 5.83 15.17
CA LYS A 249 -3.80 5.51 16.11
C LYS A 249 -4.29 5.49 17.55
N ASN A 250 -4.21 4.32 18.20
CA ASN A 250 -4.56 4.20 19.61
C ASN A 250 -3.31 4.29 20.50
N ARG A 251 -3.03 5.48 21.04
CA ARG A 251 -1.85 5.70 21.91
C ARG A 251 -1.96 5.13 23.32
N LYS A 252 -3.09 4.55 23.69
CA LYS A 252 -3.25 3.86 24.98
C LYS A 252 -2.49 2.52 25.02
N ILE A 253 -2.21 1.95 23.85
CA ILE A 253 -1.49 0.69 23.71
C ILE A 253 -0.02 1.00 23.40
N PRO A 254 0.95 0.48 24.17
CA PRO A 254 2.36 0.68 23.93
C PRO A 254 2.79 0.10 22.58
N VAL A 255 3.66 0.81 21.86
CA VAL A 255 4.29 0.32 20.63
C VAL A 255 5.60 -0.36 21.01
N GLU A 256 5.81 -1.60 20.55
CA GLU A 256 7.13 -2.23 20.63
C GLU A 256 8.11 -1.50 19.70
N PRO A 257 9.28 -1.10 20.21
CA PRO A 257 10.26 -0.42 19.38
C PRO A 257 10.77 -1.36 18.27
N HIS A 258 10.58 -0.96 17.02
CA HIS A 258 11.18 -1.60 15.84
C HIS A 258 11.57 -0.51 14.85
N ILE A 259 12.65 -0.76 14.11
CA ILE A 259 13.11 0.19 13.09
C ILE A 259 12.10 0.19 11.94
N VAL A 260 11.55 1.36 11.65
CA VAL A 260 10.63 1.57 10.52
C VAL A 260 11.42 2.12 9.34
N PRO A 261 11.43 1.44 8.18
CA PRO A 261 12.12 1.93 7.01
C PRO A 261 11.53 3.27 6.53
N MET A 262 12.33 4.09 5.86
CA MET A 262 11.84 5.23 5.12
C MET A 262 11.20 4.77 3.80
N ILE A 263 10.63 5.70 3.03
CA ILE A 263 9.83 5.37 1.85
C ILE A 263 10.64 4.62 0.80
N TYR A 264 11.85 5.09 0.48
CA TYR A 264 12.67 4.47 -0.56
C TYR A 264 13.16 3.08 -0.13
N GLU A 265 13.61 2.91 1.11
CA GLU A 265 13.97 1.60 1.67
C GLU A 265 12.77 0.63 1.64
N GLY A 266 11.55 1.14 1.90
CA GLY A 266 10.31 0.36 1.78
C GLY A 266 10.06 -0.09 0.34
N LEU A 267 10.27 0.78 -0.65
CA LEU A 267 10.17 0.45 -2.08
C LEU A 267 11.20 -0.60 -2.50
N GLN A 268 12.44 -0.51 -1.99
CA GLN A 268 13.50 -1.51 -2.25
C GLN A 268 13.15 -2.90 -1.70
N LYS A 269 12.40 -2.98 -0.61
CA LYS A 269 11.95 -4.23 0.01
C LYS A 269 10.70 -4.82 -0.65
N ALA A 270 10.13 -4.14 -1.65
CA ALA A 270 8.98 -4.68 -2.39
C ALA A 270 9.35 -6.01 -3.07
N PRO A 271 8.44 -7.02 -3.06
CA PRO A 271 8.74 -8.35 -3.59
C PRO A 271 8.88 -8.37 -5.12
N VAL A 272 8.51 -7.28 -5.79
CA VAL A 272 8.56 -7.11 -7.24
C VAL A 272 9.46 -5.94 -7.59
N ARG A 273 10.38 -6.14 -8.50
CA ARG A 273 11.11 -5.05 -9.15
C ARG A 273 10.20 -4.39 -10.17
N PHE A 274 10.10 -3.07 -10.13
CA PHE A 274 9.17 -2.35 -11.02
C PHE A 274 9.72 -1.03 -11.52
N LYS A 275 9.24 -0.62 -12.68
CA LYS A 275 9.41 0.71 -13.25
C LYS A 275 8.07 1.15 -13.82
N ILE A 276 7.57 2.31 -13.35
CA ILE A 276 6.35 2.95 -13.82
C ILE A 276 6.75 4.32 -14.37
N ASP A 277 6.51 4.56 -15.66
CA ASP A 277 6.98 5.79 -16.31
C ASP A 277 6.20 7.00 -15.82
N THR A 278 4.89 6.88 -15.69
CA THR A 278 4.01 7.93 -15.14
C THR A 278 3.01 7.32 -14.15
N ALA A 279 2.77 8.01 -13.04
CA ALA A 279 1.70 7.63 -12.14
C ALA A 279 0.95 8.86 -11.63
N SER A 280 -0.36 8.73 -11.47
CA SER A 280 -1.19 9.78 -10.88
C SER A 280 -2.19 9.23 -9.89
N VAL A 281 -2.47 10.05 -8.88
CA VAL A 281 -3.54 9.83 -7.92
C VAL A 281 -4.45 11.05 -7.98
N ALA A 282 -5.75 10.85 -8.14
CA ALA A 282 -6.72 11.92 -8.19
C ALA A 282 -7.84 11.72 -7.17
N ASN A 283 -8.32 12.82 -6.61
CA ASN A 283 -9.38 12.84 -5.60
C ASN A 283 -9.02 11.93 -4.40
N PHE A 284 -7.88 12.21 -3.78
CA PHE A 284 -7.40 11.47 -2.62
C PHE A 284 -7.70 12.24 -1.33
N SER A 285 -8.32 11.58 -0.38
CA SER A 285 -8.59 12.11 0.95
C SER A 285 -7.98 11.22 2.02
N VAL A 286 -7.41 11.86 3.05
CA VAL A 286 -6.85 11.20 4.24
C VAL A 286 -7.54 11.73 5.48
N VAL A 287 -7.99 10.83 6.33
CA VAL A 287 -8.50 11.14 7.67
C VAL A 287 -7.64 10.41 8.69
N TYR A 288 -6.81 11.15 9.40
CA TYR A 288 -6.02 10.67 10.52
C TYR A 288 -6.75 10.96 11.83
N GLU A 289 -6.95 9.92 12.63
CA GLU A 289 -7.53 10.02 13.97
C GLU A 289 -6.55 9.49 15.01
N GLU A 290 -6.53 10.09 16.18
CA GLU A 290 -5.64 9.68 17.27
C GLU A 290 -6.37 9.67 18.60
N LEU A 291 -6.28 8.53 19.31
CA LEU A 291 -6.78 8.40 20.68
C LEU A 291 -5.64 8.72 21.66
N PRO A 292 -5.79 9.73 22.56
CA PRO A 292 -4.73 10.15 23.45
C PRO A 292 -4.40 9.10 24.53
N VAL A 293 -3.15 9.14 25.04
CA VAL A 293 -2.66 8.23 26.10
C VAL A 293 -3.43 8.39 27.41
N LYS A 294 -3.73 9.64 27.80
CA LYS A 294 -4.41 10.00 29.05
C LYS A 294 -5.70 10.74 28.75
N GLY A 295 -6.67 10.41 29.56
CA GLY A 295 -7.86 11.23 29.74
C GLY A 295 -8.86 11.07 28.70
N ASP A 296 -9.63 11.59 28.34
CA ASP A 296 -10.98 11.75 27.88
C ASP A 296 -11.81 10.49 28.11
N LYS A 297 -12.51 10.47 29.24
CA LYS A 297 -13.56 9.48 29.53
C LYS A 297 -14.63 9.43 28.42
N LEU A 298 -14.68 10.46 27.57
CA LEU A 298 -15.62 10.61 26.48
C LEU A 298 -15.08 10.04 25.15
N GLY A 299 -13.80 9.57 25.11
CA GLY A 299 -13.23 8.95 23.91
C GLY A 299 -13.10 9.90 22.72
N LYS A 300 -12.93 11.22 22.95
CA LYS A 300 -12.75 12.18 21.87
C LYS A 300 -11.46 11.93 21.13
N LEU A 301 -11.57 11.73 19.83
CA LEU A 301 -10.44 11.53 18.92
C LEU A 301 -9.91 12.89 18.45
N GLY A 302 -8.58 13.01 18.44
CA GLY A 302 -7.94 14.09 17.67
C GLY A 302 -8.05 13.76 16.21
N LYS A 303 -8.49 14.69 15.35
CA LYS A 303 -8.71 14.48 13.93
C LYS A 303 -7.94 15.50 13.10
N LEU A 304 -7.17 14.99 12.12
CA LEU A 304 -6.49 15.77 11.09
C LEU A 304 -6.88 15.18 9.74
N TYR A 305 -7.23 16.03 8.77
CA TYR A 305 -7.61 15.51 7.47
C TYR A 305 -7.09 16.37 6.32
N PHE A 306 -6.90 15.70 5.20
CA PHE A 306 -6.53 16.28 3.92
C PHE A 306 -7.59 15.84 2.91
N THR A 307 -8.06 16.76 2.08
CA THR A 307 -9.10 16.48 1.06
C THR A 307 -8.69 16.95 -0.30
N ASP A 308 -9.36 16.43 -1.32
CA ASP A 308 -9.23 16.83 -2.71
C ASP A 308 -7.77 16.81 -3.20
N MET A 309 -6.95 15.91 -2.64
CA MET A 309 -5.56 15.81 -3.04
C MET A 309 -5.42 15.18 -4.42
N ASN A 310 -4.53 15.77 -5.21
CA ASN A 310 -4.07 15.20 -6.47
C ASN A 310 -2.56 15.05 -6.42
N GLY A 311 -2.03 14.02 -7.07
CA GLY A 311 -0.61 13.76 -7.09
C GLY A 311 -0.15 13.20 -8.43
N GLN A 312 0.99 13.65 -8.90
CA GLN A 312 1.65 13.17 -10.11
C GLN A 312 3.06 12.70 -9.77
N PHE A 313 3.34 11.46 -10.11
CA PHE A 313 4.66 10.87 -9.94
C PHE A 313 5.36 10.77 -11.29
N SER A 314 6.67 11.01 -11.27
CA SER A 314 7.56 10.67 -12.36
C SER A 314 8.73 9.84 -11.87
N GLY A 315 9.16 8.87 -12.68
CA GLY A 315 10.28 7.99 -12.35
C GLY A 315 10.01 7.04 -11.19
N LEU A 316 8.76 6.62 -10.98
CA LEU A 316 8.38 5.73 -9.88
C LEU A 316 8.95 4.32 -10.11
N THR A 317 10.02 3.97 -9.37
CA THR A 317 10.74 2.72 -9.55
C THR A 317 11.53 2.32 -8.30
N ASN A 318 11.79 1.01 -8.16
CA ASN A 318 12.79 0.46 -7.23
C ASN A 318 14.00 -0.13 -7.98
N ILE A 319 14.18 0.22 -9.24
CA ILE A 319 15.30 -0.21 -10.09
C ILE A 319 16.23 0.97 -10.31
N VAL A 320 17.48 0.85 -9.86
CA VAL A 320 18.53 1.84 -10.16
C VAL A 320 19.00 1.64 -11.59
N SER A 321 18.88 2.65 -12.42
CA SER A 321 19.24 2.60 -13.85
C SER A 321 20.41 3.54 -14.20
N TYR A 322 20.53 4.66 -13.50
CA TYR A 322 21.58 5.67 -13.72
C TYR A 322 21.83 6.50 -12.45
N PRO A 323 23.00 7.14 -12.29
CA PRO A 323 23.27 8.05 -11.18
C PRO A 323 22.29 9.23 -11.14
N GLU A 324 22.02 9.76 -9.95
CA GLU A 324 21.12 10.90 -9.73
C GLU A 324 19.69 10.69 -10.23
N GLN A 325 19.24 9.44 -10.24
CA GLN A 325 17.84 9.11 -10.52
C GLN A 325 16.95 9.53 -9.33
N PHE A 326 15.80 10.14 -9.64
CA PHE A 326 14.83 10.59 -8.64
C PHE A 326 13.42 10.09 -8.96
N ILE A 327 12.72 9.63 -7.92
CA ILE A 327 11.27 9.61 -7.92
C ILE A 327 10.82 11.01 -7.51
N ARG A 328 9.96 11.65 -8.31
CA ARG A 328 9.38 12.95 -7.99
C ARG A 328 7.88 12.80 -7.85
N LEU A 329 7.33 13.38 -6.78
CA LEU A 329 5.91 13.55 -6.57
C LEU A 329 5.61 15.05 -6.53
N HIS A 330 4.70 15.48 -7.37
CA HIS A 330 4.07 16.79 -7.25
C HIS A 330 2.63 16.61 -6.81
N ALA A 331 2.23 17.28 -5.74
CA ALA A 331 0.91 17.12 -5.13
C ALA A 331 0.31 18.46 -4.73
N ASP A 332 -1.01 18.55 -4.78
CA ASP A 332 -1.82 19.63 -4.24
C ASP A 332 -3.02 19.07 -3.47
N GLY A 333 -3.69 19.91 -2.69
CA GLY A 333 -4.87 19.51 -1.92
C GLY A 333 -5.24 20.53 -0.85
N ASN A 334 -6.15 20.15 0.05
CA ASN A 334 -6.64 21.01 1.12
C ASN A 334 -6.38 20.39 2.50
N LEU A 335 -5.70 21.13 3.38
CA LEU A 335 -5.57 20.82 4.80
C LEU A 335 -6.79 21.32 5.56
N MET A 336 -7.41 20.48 6.38
CA MET A 336 -8.60 20.81 7.18
C MET A 336 -9.74 21.43 6.35
N GLY A 337 -9.86 20.96 5.08
CA GLY A 337 -10.92 21.36 4.15
C GLY A 337 -10.80 22.75 3.54
N SER A 338 -9.89 23.60 4.00
CA SER A 338 -9.79 24.99 3.54
C SER A 338 -8.38 25.49 3.25
N GLY A 339 -7.35 24.88 3.85
CA GLY A 339 -5.97 25.28 3.66
C GLY A 339 -5.38 24.68 2.39
N HIS A 340 -5.49 25.36 1.25
CA HIS A 340 -4.89 24.85 0.02
C HIS A 340 -3.36 24.79 0.13
N PHE A 341 -2.80 23.61 -0.23
CA PHE A 341 -1.36 23.41 -0.21
C PHE A 341 -0.87 22.79 -1.52
N THR A 342 0.40 23.05 -1.81
CA THR A 342 1.17 22.37 -2.85
C THR A 342 2.43 21.77 -2.22
N ALA A 343 2.88 20.63 -2.75
CA ALA A 343 4.09 19.96 -2.28
C ALA A 343 4.84 19.30 -3.44
N THR A 344 6.17 19.38 -3.40
CA THR A 344 7.05 18.63 -4.29
C THR A 344 7.97 17.78 -3.46
N TRP A 345 7.89 16.48 -3.64
CA TRP A 345 8.71 15.48 -2.94
C TRP A 345 9.65 14.80 -3.91
N GLN A 346 10.94 14.69 -3.55
CA GLN A 346 11.96 14.06 -4.35
C GLN A 346 12.67 12.99 -3.51
N LEU A 347 12.73 11.77 -4.04
CA LEU A 347 13.36 10.60 -3.44
C LEU A 347 14.49 10.14 -4.36
N PRO A 348 15.77 10.30 -3.99
CA PRO A 348 16.89 9.73 -4.75
C PRO A 348 16.79 8.20 -4.78
N VAL A 349 16.94 7.59 -5.95
CA VAL A 349 16.81 6.14 -6.16
C VAL A 349 18.14 5.41 -6.00
N ASP A 350 19.24 6.10 -6.15
CA ASP A 350 20.61 5.56 -6.13
C ASP A 350 21.36 5.80 -4.81
N SER A 351 20.68 6.34 -3.81
CA SER A 351 21.31 6.76 -2.56
C SER A 351 21.69 5.56 -1.70
N LEU A 352 22.94 5.54 -1.23
CA LEU A 352 23.39 4.65 -0.15
C LEU A 352 22.68 4.91 1.17
N TYR A 353 22.12 6.12 1.34
CA TYR A 353 21.34 6.53 2.50
C TYR A 353 19.97 6.96 2.03
N ASP A 354 18.93 6.34 2.56
CA ASP A 354 17.57 6.77 2.30
C ASP A 354 17.41 8.26 2.67
N ARG A 355 17.04 9.06 1.69
CA ARG A 355 16.96 10.53 1.77
C ARG A 355 15.73 11.02 1.05
N PHE A 356 15.23 12.18 1.43
CA PHE A 356 14.23 12.91 0.66
C PHE A 356 14.45 14.42 0.74
N LEU A 357 13.97 15.10 -0.30
CA LEU A 357 13.77 16.54 -0.33
C LEU A 357 12.27 16.81 -0.42
N LEU A 358 11.76 17.73 0.38
CA LEU A 358 10.36 18.13 0.38
C LEU A 358 10.25 19.65 0.43
N ASP A 359 9.65 20.22 -0.60
CA ASP A 359 9.22 21.60 -0.65
C ASP A 359 7.70 21.66 -0.55
N ALA A 360 7.17 22.48 0.36
CA ALA A 360 5.74 22.63 0.49
C ALA A 360 5.33 24.07 0.79
N ARG A 361 4.17 24.44 0.28
CA ARG A 361 3.52 25.74 0.50
C ARG A 361 2.08 25.52 0.91
N LEU A 362 1.62 26.27 1.91
CA LEU A 362 0.24 26.37 2.32
C LEU A 362 -0.20 27.84 2.12
N ASP A 363 -1.20 28.07 1.28
CA ASP A 363 -1.60 29.44 0.91
C ASP A 363 -2.21 30.18 2.08
N SER A 364 -3.24 29.62 2.70
CA SER A 364 -3.85 30.22 3.89
C SER A 364 -4.58 29.17 4.72
N LEU A 365 -4.67 29.39 6.02
CA LEU A 365 -5.40 28.51 6.94
C LEU A 365 -5.93 29.30 8.13
N ASP A 366 -7.22 29.14 8.44
CA ASP A 366 -7.77 29.48 9.76
C ASP A 366 -7.25 28.49 10.79
N LEU A 367 -6.40 28.97 11.69
CA LEU A 367 -5.77 28.11 12.69
C LEU A 367 -6.77 27.51 13.71
N LEU A 368 -8.03 28.03 13.76
CA LEU A 368 -9.09 27.45 14.58
C LEU A 368 -9.48 26.05 14.09
N SER A 369 -9.35 25.78 12.80
CA SER A 369 -9.63 24.46 12.21
C SER A 369 -8.75 23.35 12.83
N LEU A 370 -7.54 23.68 13.27
CA LEU A 370 -6.64 22.75 13.94
C LEU A 370 -7.11 22.32 15.33
N ASN A 371 -8.16 22.94 15.88
CA ASN A 371 -8.72 22.52 17.18
C ASN A 371 -9.31 21.11 17.15
N GLU A 372 -9.69 20.59 15.99
CA GLU A 372 -10.12 19.18 15.87
C GLU A 372 -9.02 18.18 16.28
N ILE A 373 -7.75 18.52 16.04
CA ILE A 373 -6.62 17.68 16.46
C ILE A 373 -6.02 18.16 17.79
N ILE A 374 -5.98 19.48 18.05
CA ILE A 374 -5.30 20.05 19.21
C ILE A 374 -6.07 19.76 20.51
N LYS A 375 -7.37 20.07 20.56
CA LYS A 375 -8.17 19.98 21.81
C LYS A 375 -8.21 18.57 22.41
N PRO A 376 -8.40 17.49 21.63
CA PRO A 376 -8.38 16.14 22.19
C PRO A 376 -7.00 15.67 22.65
N LEU A 377 -5.93 16.14 21.99
CA LEU A 377 -4.57 15.67 22.25
C LEU A 377 -3.79 16.56 23.22
N ALA A 378 -4.20 17.82 23.39
CA ALA A 378 -3.53 18.82 24.23
C ALA A 378 -4.51 19.56 25.15
N PRO A 379 -4.06 20.00 26.33
CA PRO A 379 -4.87 20.86 27.19
C PRO A 379 -4.85 22.31 26.66
N ALA A 380 -5.10 22.53 25.39
CA ALA A 380 -5.03 23.82 24.72
C ALA A 380 -6.02 23.93 23.56
N GLU A 381 -6.44 25.17 23.25
CA GLU A 381 -7.18 25.46 22.01
C GLU A 381 -6.69 26.76 21.38
N VAL A 382 -6.71 26.85 20.09
CA VAL A 382 -6.55 28.10 19.35
C VAL A 382 -7.86 28.87 19.40
N THR A 383 -7.85 30.09 19.93
CA THR A 383 -9.05 30.95 20.04
C THR A 383 -9.12 32.00 18.94
N SER A 384 -8.02 32.31 18.30
CA SER A 384 -7.92 33.09 17.06
C SER A 384 -6.58 32.82 16.38
N GLY A 385 -6.50 33.10 15.10
CA GLY A 385 -5.25 33.05 14.35
C GLY A 385 -5.47 32.67 12.90
N TRP A 386 -4.69 33.29 12.03
CA TRP A 386 -4.71 33.07 10.60
C TRP A 386 -3.29 32.93 10.07
N ALA A 387 -2.98 31.80 9.44
CA ALA A 387 -1.73 31.58 8.74
C ALA A 387 -1.89 31.94 7.24
N GLN A 388 -0.84 32.42 6.62
CA GLN A 388 -0.85 32.80 5.21
C GLN A 388 0.54 32.63 4.62
N ASP A 389 0.64 32.08 3.41
CA ASP A 389 1.91 31.89 2.69
C ASP A 389 2.97 31.11 3.50
N VAL A 390 2.56 30.04 4.15
CA VAL A 390 3.49 29.18 4.90
C VAL A 390 4.33 28.39 3.90
N VAL A 391 5.64 28.48 4.05
CA VAL A 391 6.58 27.73 3.18
C VAL A 391 7.56 26.97 4.05
N PHE A 392 7.79 25.71 3.72
CA PHE A 392 8.88 24.96 4.32
C PHE A 392 9.62 24.09 3.32
N HIS A 393 10.90 23.93 3.60
CA HIS A 393 11.79 23.06 2.87
C HIS A 393 12.42 22.07 3.86
N MET A 394 12.41 20.79 3.53
CA MET A 394 13.04 19.73 4.29
C MET A 394 14.07 18.99 3.43
N ASP A 395 15.26 18.80 3.96
CA ASP A 395 16.30 17.92 3.45
C ASP A 395 16.61 16.90 4.55
N ALA A 396 16.21 15.66 4.35
CA ALA A 396 16.19 14.66 5.39
C ALA A 396 16.74 13.31 4.93
N SER A 397 17.53 12.70 5.80
CA SER A 397 18.08 11.35 5.62
C SER A 397 17.53 10.38 6.68
N SER A 398 17.90 9.10 6.59
CA SER A 398 17.58 8.09 7.60
C SER A 398 18.10 8.40 9.00
N ARG A 399 19.01 9.36 9.17
CA ARG A 399 19.63 9.72 10.46
C ARG A 399 19.17 11.07 10.99
N LYS A 400 19.16 12.09 10.15
CA LYS A 400 18.84 13.47 10.53
C LYS A 400 18.27 14.24 9.35
N GLY A 401 17.56 15.31 9.64
CA GLY A 401 17.04 16.22 8.62
C GLY A 401 17.11 17.67 9.04
N ARG A 402 17.20 18.55 8.06
CA ARG A 402 17.15 20.00 8.22
C ARG A 402 15.83 20.53 7.69
N ILE A 403 15.15 21.35 8.49
CA ILE A 403 13.96 22.08 8.09
C ILE A 403 14.22 23.57 8.09
N ARG A 404 13.82 24.26 7.02
CA ARG A 404 13.67 25.71 6.95
C ARG A 404 12.19 26.01 6.87
N LEU A 405 11.70 26.89 7.74
CA LEU A 405 10.28 27.23 7.85
C LEU A 405 10.10 28.73 7.86
N ASP A 406 9.29 29.22 6.93
CA ASP A 406 8.67 30.53 6.91
C ASP A 406 7.20 30.36 7.30
N PHE A 407 6.81 30.83 8.49
CA PHE A 407 5.45 30.69 9.02
C PHE A 407 4.88 32.08 9.34
N PRO A 408 4.37 32.81 8.36
CA PRO A 408 3.66 34.06 8.60
C PRO A 408 2.27 33.78 9.17
N TYR A 409 1.91 34.47 10.26
CA TYR A 409 0.59 34.39 10.87
C TYR A 409 0.20 35.70 11.53
N ARG A 410 -1.10 35.88 11.79
CA ARG A 410 -1.68 37.07 12.41
C ARG A 410 -2.69 36.67 13.49
N LYS A 411 -2.77 37.51 14.54
CA LYS A 411 -3.76 37.45 15.64
C LYS A 411 -3.84 36.05 16.30
N LEU A 412 -2.69 35.35 16.44
CA LEU A 412 -2.66 34.06 17.11
C LEU A 412 -2.92 34.20 18.60
N LYS A 413 -3.93 33.53 19.11
CA LYS A 413 -4.23 33.40 20.54
C LYS A 413 -4.53 31.95 20.90
N VAL A 414 -4.00 31.53 22.05
CA VAL A 414 -4.15 30.18 22.56
C VAL A 414 -4.70 30.21 23.99
N ALA A 415 -5.76 29.46 24.23
CA ALA A 415 -6.29 29.25 25.57
C ALA A 415 -5.84 27.92 26.15
N LEU A 416 -5.50 27.89 27.43
CA LEU A 416 -5.25 26.65 28.16
C LEU A 416 -6.56 26.10 28.72
N LEU A 417 -6.72 24.79 28.57
CA LEU A 417 -7.91 24.09 29.03
C LEU A 417 -7.65 23.39 30.37
N LYS A 418 -8.70 23.31 31.19
CA LYS A 418 -8.75 22.51 32.41
C LYS A 418 -9.98 21.63 32.33
N GLU A 419 -9.78 20.36 32.58
CA GLU A 419 -10.87 19.42 32.79
C GLU A 419 -11.40 19.56 34.24
N LYS A 420 -12.67 19.80 34.37
CA LYS A 420 -13.40 19.82 35.66
C LYS A 420 -14.73 19.13 35.44
N ASP A 421 -15.00 18.09 36.23
CA ASP A 421 -16.27 17.33 36.24
C ASP A 421 -16.71 16.77 34.85
N GLY A 422 -15.72 16.44 33.99
CA GLY A 422 -15.97 15.95 32.60
C GLY A 422 -16.19 17.06 31.58
N GLU A 423 -16.23 18.32 31.99
CA GLU A 423 -16.28 19.47 31.08
C GLU A 423 -14.93 20.17 30.97
N THR A 424 -14.60 20.58 29.76
CA THR A 424 -13.35 21.29 29.47
C THR A 424 -13.59 22.81 29.58
N THR A 425 -12.98 23.47 30.56
CA THR A 425 -13.10 24.92 30.78
C THR A 425 -11.75 25.61 30.56
N GLN A 426 -11.80 26.90 30.14
CA GLN A 426 -10.58 27.69 29.97
C GLN A 426 -9.98 28.11 31.31
N LYS A 427 -8.66 27.98 31.45
CA LYS A 427 -7.91 28.52 32.59
C LYS A 427 -7.55 29.98 32.32
N GLY A 428 -8.43 30.92 32.64
CA GLY A 428 -8.32 32.31 32.26
C GLY A 428 -6.97 32.98 32.59
N PHE A 429 -6.43 32.78 33.80
CA PHE A 429 -5.13 33.35 34.19
C PHE A 429 -3.97 32.73 33.40
N LEU A 430 -3.93 31.39 33.27
CA LEU A 430 -2.88 30.70 32.55
C LEU A 430 -2.96 30.94 31.02
N SER A 431 -4.17 31.15 30.48
CA SER A 431 -4.36 31.52 29.07
C SER A 431 -3.84 32.94 28.80
N ARG A 432 -4.01 33.88 29.69
CA ARG A 432 -3.40 35.22 29.57
C ARG A 432 -1.87 35.15 29.59
N LEU A 433 -1.29 34.32 30.47
CA LEU A 433 0.16 34.12 30.53
C LEU A 433 0.68 33.42 29.24
N ALA A 434 -0.06 32.44 28.71
CA ALA A 434 0.29 31.81 27.44
C ALA A 434 0.37 32.83 26.31
N ASN A 435 -0.65 33.71 26.22
CA ASN A 435 -0.69 34.75 25.20
C ASN A 435 0.35 35.89 25.39
N LEU A 436 0.88 36.05 26.61
CA LEU A 436 1.99 37.00 26.86
C LEU A 436 3.34 36.47 26.35
N VAL A 437 3.47 35.13 26.25
CA VAL A 437 4.72 34.48 25.81
C VAL A 437 4.69 34.16 24.33
N LEU A 438 3.51 33.82 23.82
CA LEU A 438 3.33 33.58 22.37
C LEU A 438 3.20 34.92 21.66
N ARG A 439 3.87 35.08 20.55
CA ARG A 439 3.70 36.26 19.71
C ARG A 439 2.40 36.19 18.95
N ASP A 440 1.64 37.27 18.97
CA ASP A 440 0.37 37.38 18.25
C ASP A 440 0.54 37.35 16.74
N ASN A 441 1.71 37.78 16.23
CA ASN A 441 1.97 37.91 14.82
C ASN A 441 3.40 37.48 14.45
N ASN A 442 3.56 37.01 13.23
CA ASN A 442 4.84 36.83 12.57
C ASN A 442 4.70 37.28 11.10
N PRO A 443 5.30 38.39 10.68
CA PRO A 443 6.20 39.30 11.44
C PRO A 443 5.47 40.04 12.56
N ALA A 444 6.22 40.53 13.55
CA ALA A 444 5.65 41.18 14.76
C ALA A 444 4.74 42.38 14.44
N HIS A 445 5.04 43.11 13.40
CA HIS A 445 4.29 44.28 12.91
C HIS A 445 3.90 44.07 11.43
N PRO A 446 2.85 43.27 11.14
CA PRO A 446 2.48 42.92 9.77
C PRO A 446 2.01 44.12 8.93
N GLU A 447 1.69 45.23 9.57
CA GLU A 447 1.33 46.51 8.93
C GLU A 447 2.54 47.29 8.43
N ARG A 448 3.75 46.95 8.84
CA ARG A 448 5.00 47.65 8.47
C ARG A 448 5.74 46.85 7.40
N LYS A 449 6.15 47.51 6.32
CA LYS A 449 6.90 46.88 5.22
C LYS A 449 8.32 46.45 5.62
N ASP A 450 8.91 47.05 6.64
CA ASP A 450 10.25 46.76 7.17
C ASP A 450 10.24 45.69 8.27
N SER A 451 9.07 45.23 8.69
CA SER A 451 8.94 44.17 9.71
C SER A 451 9.39 42.83 9.16
N LYS A 452 10.45 42.28 9.75
CA LYS A 452 11.06 41.03 9.30
C LYS A 452 10.31 39.81 9.81
N LEU A 453 10.07 38.88 8.90
CA LEU A 453 9.56 37.55 9.22
C LEU A 453 10.60 36.79 10.06
N ARG A 454 10.14 36.16 11.14
CA ARG A 454 10.94 35.17 11.88
C ARG A 454 10.99 33.89 11.05
N LYS A 455 12.15 33.58 10.53
CA LYS A 455 12.46 32.35 9.80
C LYS A 455 13.10 31.36 10.76
N VAL A 456 12.78 30.10 10.59
CA VAL A 456 13.35 29.01 11.37
C VAL A 456 14.22 28.16 10.46
N ASP A 457 15.40 27.79 10.96
CA ASP A 457 16.34 26.86 10.31
C ASP A 457 16.93 25.98 11.40
N MET A 458 16.58 24.69 11.38
CA MET A 458 17.01 23.76 12.43
C MET A 458 17.28 22.36 11.90
N GLU A 459 18.16 21.65 12.60
CA GLU A 459 18.45 20.24 12.37
C GLU A 459 17.76 19.38 13.44
N ILE A 460 17.14 18.28 13.02
CA ILE A 460 16.42 17.33 13.88
C ILE A 460 16.98 15.94 13.64
N VAL A 461 17.33 15.23 14.70
CA VAL A 461 17.70 13.82 14.66
C VAL A 461 16.43 12.99 14.52
N ARG A 462 16.44 12.06 13.56
CA ARG A 462 15.32 11.14 13.35
C ARG A 462 15.18 10.15 14.50
N ASP A 463 13.96 9.92 14.94
CA ASP A 463 13.62 8.73 15.71
C ASP A 463 13.31 7.58 14.72
N PRO A 464 14.19 6.54 14.63
CA PRO A 464 14.06 5.48 13.63
C PRO A 464 12.87 4.54 13.88
N TYR A 465 12.23 4.62 15.05
CA TYR A 465 11.08 3.79 15.43
C TYR A 465 9.74 4.34 14.90
N HIS A 466 9.80 5.37 14.08
CA HIS A 466 8.62 6.03 13.52
C HIS A 466 8.69 6.13 12.00
N SER A 467 7.51 6.15 11.37
CA SER A 467 7.36 6.26 9.92
C SER A 467 7.90 7.60 9.38
N THR A 468 8.14 7.67 8.07
CA THR A 468 8.54 8.91 7.39
C THR A 468 7.55 10.05 7.63
N PHE A 469 6.23 9.78 7.60
CA PHE A 469 5.22 10.82 7.89
C PHE A 469 5.30 11.34 9.33
N ASN A 470 5.58 10.46 10.30
CA ASN A 470 5.85 10.91 11.66
C ASN A 470 7.14 11.73 11.74
N TYR A 471 8.17 11.38 10.95
CA TYR A 471 9.40 12.14 10.87
C TYR A 471 9.18 13.56 10.32
N LEU A 472 8.34 13.73 9.29
CA LEU A 472 7.94 15.07 8.83
C LEU A 472 7.37 15.89 10.00
N TRP A 473 6.50 15.27 10.80
CA TRP A 473 5.93 15.93 11.97
C TRP A 473 6.96 16.20 13.06
N GLN A 474 7.93 15.31 13.29
CA GLN A 474 9.05 15.54 14.22
C GLN A 474 9.90 16.74 13.82
N MET A 475 10.03 17.03 12.52
CA MET A 475 10.74 18.21 12.01
C MET A 475 9.87 19.46 12.08
N LEU A 476 8.63 19.39 11.61
CA LEU A 476 7.73 20.55 11.49
C LEU A 476 7.32 21.11 12.86
N ARG A 477 7.00 20.23 13.80
CA ARG A 477 6.48 20.60 15.12
C ARG A 477 7.42 21.52 15.91
N PRO A 478 8.71 21.22 16.15
CA PRO A 478 9.63 22.11 16.84
C PRO A 478 9.88 23.41 16.08
N ALA A 479 9.86 23.37 14.74
CA ALA A 479 10.01 24.56 13.93
C ALA A 479 8.81 25.52 14.05
N LEU A 480 7.58 24.99 14.11
CA LEU A 480 6.38 25.79 14.41
C LEU A 480 6.47 26.43 15.80
N VAL A 481 6.87 25.67 16.83
CA VAL A 481 7.02 26.19 18.21
C VAL A 481 8.06 27.30 18.27
N GLU A 482 9.20 27.16 17.61
CA GLU A 482 10.24 28.20 17.53
C GLU A 482 9.71 29.45 16.81
N SER A 483 8.94 29.27 15.72
CA SER A 483 8.36 30.37 14.95
C SER A 483 7.34 31.19 15.77
N VAL A 484 6.54 30.57 16.64
CA VAL A 484 5.57 31.30 17.48
C VAL A 484 6.21 32.02 18.66
N GLY A 485 7.53 31.94 18.83
CA GLY A 485 8.28 32.85 19.69
C GLY A 485 8.50 32.39 21.11
N VAL A 486 8.43 31.08 21.37
CA VAL A 486 8.86 30.51 22.66
C VAL A 486 10.38 30.41 22.68
N SER A 487 11.09 31.55 22.70
CA SER A 487 12.57 31.54 22.71
C SER A 487 13.13 30.97 24.02
N LYS A 488 14.39 30.45 23.98
CA LYS A 488 15.07 29.95 25.20
C LYS A 488 15.14 30.99 26.31
N LYS A 489 15.34 32.29 26.00
CA LYS A 489 15.38 33.38 27.00
C LYS A 489 14.00 33.65 27.61
N GLU A 490 12.93 33.55 26.84
CA GLU A 490 11.56 33.70 27.31
C GLU A 490 11.10 32.43 28.04
N GLN A 491 11.64 31.26 27.68
CA GLN A 491 11.45 30.02 28.44
C GLN A 491 11.99 30.11 29.87
N ASP A 492 13.17 30.73 30.09
CA ASP A 492 13.76 30.90 31.44
C ASP A 492 12.97 31.88 32.30
N ALA A 493 12.38 32.94 31.72
CA ALA A 493 11.47 33.83 32.42
C ALA A 493 10.12 33.17 32.74
N ALA A 494 9.64 32.29 31.85
CA ALA A 494 8.39 31.54 31.99
C ALA A 494 8.54 30.27 32.84
N LEU A 495 9.76 29.77 33.09
CA LEU A 495 10.05 28.65 34.02
C LEU A 495 9.63 28.97 35.48
N LYS A 496 9.48 30.23 35.82
CA LYS A 496 8.82 30.65 37.08
C LYS A 496 7.31 30.35 37.08
N VAL A 497 6.71 30.03 35.95
CA VAL A 497 5.33 29.51 35.77
C VAL A 497 5.38 28.04 35.45
N ALA A 498 6.11 27.29 36.25
CA ALA A 498 6.68 25.96 36.01
C ALA A 498 5.74 24.82 35.60
N GLY A 499 4.45 24.98 35.55
CA GLY A 499 3.53 23.91 35.14
C GLY A 499 3.10 23.94 33.64
N PHE A 500 3.14 25.11 33.01
CA PHE A 500 2.62 25.30 31.65
C PHE A 500 3.59 24.85 30.56
N PHE A 501 4.82 25.37 30.58
CA PHE A 501 5.81 25.03 29.56
C PHE A 501 6.23 23.57 29.61
N THR A 502 6.27 22.97 30.80
CA THR A 502 6.47 21.52 30.93
C THR A 502 5.33 20.74 30.27
N LYS A 503 4.08 21.19 30.34
CA LYS A 503 2.94 20.56 29.68
C LYS A 503 2.94 20.80 28.19
N VAL A 504 3.29 22.00 27.72
CA VAL A 504 3.48 22.33 26.31
C VAL A 504 4.68 21.55 25.74
N LYS A 505 5.82 21.57 26.43
CA LYS A 505 6.99 20.77 26.05
C LYS A 505 6.67 19.28 25.98
N ARG A 506 5.95 18.74 26.95
CA ARG A 506 5.53 17.34 26.96
C ARG A 506 4.53 17.02 25.85
N PHE A 507 3.59 17.92 25.58
CA PHE A 507 2.66 17.77 24.44
C PHE A 507 3.41 17.78 23.12
N PHE A 508 4.33 18.73 22.94
CA PHE A 508 5.15 18.80 21.75
C PHE A 508 6.32 17.78 21.76
N GLY A 509 6.47 16.94 22.81
CA GLY A 509 7.55 15.94 22.93
C GLY A 509 8.95 16.56 22.97
N LEU A 510 9.04 17.80 23.45
CA LEU A 510 10.29 18.54 23.62
C LEU A 510 10.96 18.28 24.98
N ASP A 511 10.32 17.53 25.88
CA ASP A 511 10.96 17.05 27.09
C ASP A 511 12.01 16.01 26.72
N LYS A 512 13.28 16.35 26.86
CA LYS A 512 14.35 15.34 26.91
C LYS A 512 14.04 14.46 28.13
N LYS A 513 13.45 13.29 27.97
CA LYS A 513 13.65 12.22 28.91
C LYS A 513 15.17 12.01 28.94
N LYS A 514 15.81 12.19 30.08
CA LYS A 514 17.08 11.53 30.38
C LYS A 514 16.77 10.05 30.26
N ASP A 515 17.05 9.50 29.10
CA ASP A 515 16.87 8.09 28.84
C ASP A 515 17.92 7.35 29.65
N LYS A 516 17.47 6.39 30.44
CA LYS A 516 18.27 5.28 30.97
C LYS A 516 18.94 4.45 29.86
N ARG A 517 19.06 4.97 28.67
CA ARG A 517 19.61 4.31 27.47
C ARG A 517 21.09 4.63 27.22
N GLU A 518 21.69 5.58 27.96
CA GLU A 518 23.14 5.79 27.92
C GLU A 518 23.95 4.66 28.58
N GLU A 519 23.30 3.76 29.35
CA GLU A 519 23.99 2.60 29.96
C GLU A 519 24.06 1.35 29.05
N ILE A 520 23.34 1.31 27.93
CA ILE A 520 23.39 0.15 27.01
C ILE A 520 24.45 0.37 25.90
N ASP A 521 24.77 1.61 25.56
CA ASP A 521 25.72 1.92 24.48
C ASP A 521 27.19 1.87 24.92
N THR A 522 27.47 1.81 26.22
CA THR A 522 28.84 1.68 26.77
C THR A 522 29.33 0.24 26.86
N ASN A 523 28.45 -0.75 26.75
CA ASN A 523 28.82 -2.17 26.79
C ASN A 523 29.06 -2.83 25.42
N ASN A 524 28.92 -2.09 24.31
CA ASN A 524 29.17 -2.61 22.95
C ASN A 524 30.46 -2.03 22.30
N LYS A 525 31.42 -1.56 23.10
CA LYS A 525 32.70 -1.06 22.61
C LYS A 525 33.89 -2.03 22.80
N GLU A 526 33.63 -3.31 22.75
CA GLU A 526 34.73 -4.28 22.63
C GLU A 526 34.30 -5.46 21.76
N ILE A 527 34.35 -5.27 20.44
CA ILE A 527 34.59 -6.38 19.51
C ILE A 527 35.69 -5.90 18.58
N GLU A 528 36.92 -6.40 18.85
CA GLU A 528 38.07 -6.28 17.99
C GLU A 528 37.83 -6.88 16.60
N PRO A 529 38.48 -6.35 15.55
CA PRO A 529 38.36 -6.92 14.21
C PRO A 529 39.21 -8.19 14.12
N LEU A 530 38.59 -9.30 13.80
CA LEU A 530 39.31 -10.51 13.36
C LEU A 530 40.01 -10.20 12.04
N LYS A 531 41.35 -10.35 12.07
CA LYS A 531 42.25 -10.42 10.92
C LYS A 531 42.03 -11.75 10.18
N GLU A 532 42.18 -11.67 8.86
CA GLU A 532 42.31 -12.66 7.79
C GLU A 532 41.06 -13.08 7.07
#